data_53c38dfc9838699346694dc7bd4387f0
#
_entry.id   53c38dfc9838699346694dc7bd4387f0
#
_cell.length_a   1.000
_cell.length_b   1.000
_cell.length_c   1.000
_cell.angle_alpha   90.00
_cell.angle_beta   90.00
_cell.angle_gamma   90.00
#
_symmetry.space_group_name_H-M   'P 1'
#
loop_
_entity.id
_entity.type
_entity.pdbx_description
1 polymer ?
#
loop_
_entity_poly.entity_id
_entity_poly.type
_entity_poly.pdbx_seq_one_letter_code
_entity_poly.pdbx_strand_id
1 'polypeptide(L)'
;MDFHLTKEQLLVQKMYREFAENEVKPIAAEIDEEERFPMETVEKMAKLGMMGIYFPKQYGGAGGDVLSYAMCVEELAKVCGTTAVIVSAHTSLCAAPIFENGTEEQKMKYLPDLCSGKKIGAFGLTEPGAGTDAQGQQTTAVLDESGENYILNGSKCFITNGNVASTFVVIAVTGKTVDKRGRSMKEISAFIVEDTDPGFSQGKHEKKMGIRGSSTCDLIFEDCVIPKDRMLGKKGEGFKIAMKTLDGGRIGIASQALGIGEGAVEEAIKYTKERVQFGKRISQFQNTQFQLADMHTRMEAANRCAYKAVQIHGGYGYTREYPVERMMRDAKITEIYEGTSEVQRMVISSHLGVK
;
A
#
# COMPACT_ATOMS: atom_id res chain seq x y z
N MET A 1 -28.53 4.05 5.12
CA MET A 1 -27.27 3.46 4.59
C MET A 1 -27.34 2.00 4.94
N ASP A 2 -27.22 1.12 3.95
CA ASP A 2 -27.23 -0.34 4.18
C ASP A 2 -25.77 -0.79 4.31
N PHE A 3 -25.43 -1.44 5.43
CA PHE A 3 -24.08 -1.93 5.73
C PHE A 3 -23.95 -3.44 5.44
N HIS A 4 -24.98 -4.06 4.87
CA HIS A 4 -24.94 -5.48 4.55
C HIS A 4 -24.26 -5.72 3.21
N LEU A 5 -23.33 -6.68 3.20
CA LEU A 5 -22.67 -7.11 1.98
C LEU A 5 -23.68 -7.86 1.07
N THR A 6 -23.58 -7.65 -0.23
CA THR A 6 -24.32 -8.42 -1.21
C THR A 6 -23.84 -9.87 -1.24
N LYS A 7 -24.62 -10.77 -1.83
CA LYS A 7 -24.22 -12.18 -2.00
C LYS A 7 -22.91 -12.32 -2.79
N GLU A 8 -22.70 -11.47 -3.79
CA GLU A 8 -21.47 -11.45 -4.61
C GLU A 8 -20.29 -11.00 -3.77
N GLN A 9 -20.43 -9.92 -2.98
CA GLN A 9 -19.38 -9.42 -2.08
C GLN A 9 -19.01 -10.46 -1.02
N LEU A 10 -19.98 -11.18 -0.45
CA LEU A 10 -19.72 -12.28 0.50
C LEU A 10 -18.94 -13.43 -0.14
N LEU A 11 -19.26 -13.80 -1.40
CA LEU A 11 -18.53 -14.84 -2.13
C LEU A 11 -17.10 -14.42 -2.42
N VAL A 12 -16.89 -13.18 -2.85
CA VAL A 12 -15.58 -12.62 -3.14
C VAL A 12 -14.75 -12.53 -1.85
N GLN A 13 -15.33 -12.05 -0.75
CA GLN A 13 -14.66 -12.01 0.56
C GLN A 13 -14.24 -13.41 1.01
N LYS A 14 -15.12 -14.41 0.85
CA LYS A 14 -14.81 -15.80 1.18
C LYS A 14 -13.62 -16.32 0.36
N MET A 15 -13.59 -16.03 -0.94
CA MET A 15 -12.48 -16.39 -1.82
C MET A 15 -11.15 -15.76 -1.34
N TYR A 16 -11.13 -14.48 -0.98
CA TYR A 16 -9.93 -13.81 -0.46
C TYR A 16 -9.45 -14.44 0.86
N ARG A 17 -10.38 -14.75 1.76
CA ARG A 17 -10.07 -15.43 3.03
C ARG A 17 -9.47 -16.80 2.80
N GLU A 18 -10.09 -17.63 1.96
CA GLU A 18 -9.59 -18.97 1.64
C GLU A 18 -8.20 -18.89 0.99
N PHE A 19 -7.98 -17.94 0.11
CA PHE A 19 -6.66 -17.69 -0.48
C PHE A 19 -5.64 -17.28 0.58
N ALA A 20 -5.98 -16.34 1.45
CA ALA A 20 -5.11 -15.86 2.52
C ALA A 20 -4.69 -17.01 3.47
N GLU A 21 -5.63 -17.82 3.91
CA GLU A 21 -5.36 -18.93 4.82
C GLU A 21 -4.56 -20.08 4.17
N ASN A 22 -4.84 -20.40 2.90
CA ASN A 22 -4.25 -21.58 2.26
C ASN A 22 -2.94 -21.30 1.52
N GLU A 23 -2.78 -20.10 0.95
CA GLU A 23 -1.66 -19.75 0.08
C GLU A 23 -0.70 -18.73 0.70
N VAL A 24 -1.17 -17.84 1.58
CA VAL A 24 -0.36 -16.77 2.16
C VAL A 24 0.14 -17.13 3.56
N LYS A 25 -0.76 -17.58 4.44
CA LYS A 25 -0.44 -17.89 5.84
C LYS A 25 0.72 -18.89 6.01
N PRO A 26 0.80 -19.98 5.22
CA PRO A 26 1.85 -20.99 5.38
C PRO A 26 3.27 -20.45 5.17
N ILE A 27 3.44 -19.43 4.34
CA ILE A 27 4.75 -18.86 3.98
C ILE A 27 5.01 -17.48 4.62
N ALA A 28 4.05 -16.93 5.37
CA ALA A 28 4.15 -15.57 5.90
C ALA A 28 5.33 -15.37 6.86
N ALA A 29 5.67 -16.37 7.67
CA ALA A 29 6.82 -16.31 8.57
C ALA A 29 8.15 -16.39 7.82
N GLU A 30 8.26 -17.25 6.81
CA GLU A 30 9.43 -17.38 5.94
C GLU A 30 9.70 -16.08 5.18
N ILE A 31 8.67 -15.49 4.56
CA ILE A 31 8.76 -14.20 3.85
C ILE A 31 9.33 -13.11 4.76
N ASP A 32 8.87 -13.04 6.01
CA ASP A 32 9.36 -12.05 6.97
C ASP A 32 10.80 -12.34 7.39
N GLU A 33 11.14 -13.59 7.67
CA GLU A 33 12.49 -13.99 8.11
C GLU A 33 13.54 -13.74 7.02
N GLU A 34 13.23 -14.16 5.80
CA GLU A 34 14.15 -14.07 4.66
C GLU A 34 14.12 -12.69 3.98
N GLU A 35 13.21 -11.80 4.37
CA GLU A 35 13.00 -10.48 3.75
C GLU A 35 12.76 -10.60 2.24
N ARG A 36 12.14 -11.69 1.79
CA ARG A 36 11.95 -11.98 0.37
C ARG A 36 10.57 -11.58 -0.16
N PHE A 37 10.55 -11.09 -1.39
CA PHE A 37 9.31 -10.77 -2.07
C PHE A 37 8.59 -12.06 -2.53
N PRO A 38 7.29 -12.26 -2.20
CA PRO A 38 6.55 -13.50 -2.50
C PRO A 38 5.99 -13.51 -3.92
N MET A 39 6.85 -13.60 -4.95
CA MET A 39 6.42 -13.55 -6.35
C MET A 39 5.45 -14.68 -6.69
N GLU A 40 5.67 -15.89 -6.15
CA GLU A 40 4.79 -17.04 -6.31
C GLU A 40 3.36 -16.80 -5.82
N THR A 41 3.22 -16.01 -4.75
CA THR A 41 1.90 -15.59 -4.23
C THR A 41 1.27 -14.55 -5.14
N VAL A 42 2.06 -13.60 -5.65
CA VAL A 42 1.59 -12.57 -6.60
C VAL A 42 1.07 -13.22 -7.87
N GLU A 43 1.77 -14.21 -8.41
CA GLU A 43 1.34 -14.97 -9.59
C GLU A 43 0.01 -15.71 -9.37
N LYS A 44 -0.20 -16.26 -8.16
CA LYS A 44 -1.49 -16.90 -7.79
C LYS A 44 -2.60 -15.86 -7.64
N MET A 45 -2.33 -14.73 -6.98
CA MET A 45 -3.26 -13.61 -6.87
C MET A 45 -3.68 -13.06 -8.23
N ALA A 46 -2.73 -12.94 -9.16
CA ALA A 46 -2.97 -12.51 -10.54
C ALA A 46 -3.99 -13.40 -11.26
N LYS A 47 -3.85 -14.73 -11.14
CA LYS A 47 -4.78 -15.72 -11.74
C LYS A 47 -6.21 -15.60 -11.19
N LEU A 48 -6.38 -15.07 -9.97
CA LEU A 48 -7.67 -14.81 -9.34
C LEU A 48 -8.18 -13.38 -9.56
N GLY A 49 -7.49 -12.57 -10.37
CA GLY A 49 -7.87 -11.20 -10.67
C GLY A 49 -7.62 -10.20 -9.53
N MET A 50 -6.86 -10.61 -8.49
CA MET A 50 -6.60 -9.77 -7.31
C MET A 50 -5.65 -8.60 -7.58
N MET A 51 -4.97 -8.57 -8.73
CA MET A 51 -4.11 -7.46 -9.15
C MET A 51 -4.90 -6.38 -9.91
N GLY A 52 -6.14 -6.65 -10.33
CA GLY A 52 -6.96 -5.73 -11.11
C GLY A 52 -8.42 -5.62 -10.63
N ILE A 53 -8.68 -5.68 -9.33
CA ILE A 53 -10.00 -5.93 -8.72
C ILE A 53 -11.10 -5.01 -9.26
N TYR A 54 -10.93 -3.69 -9.19
CA TYR A 54 -12.00 -2.74 -9.53
C TYR A 54 -11.82 -2.09 -10.91
N PHE A 55 -10.84 -2.52 -11.69
CA PHE A 55 -10.68 -1.99 -13.05
C PHE A 55 -11.62 -2.70 -14.04
N PRO A 56 -12.10 -1.96 -15.06
CA PRO A 56 -12.97 -2.54 -16.08
C PRO A 56 -12.33 -3.70 -16.84
N LYS A 57 -13.16 -4.66 -17.27
CA LYS A 57 -12.70 -5.84 -18.03
C LYS A 57 -12.01 -5.51 -19.34
N GLN A 58 -12.36 -4.38 -19.98
CA GLN A 58 -11.69 -3.93 -21.20
C GLN A 58 -10.20 -3.64 -21.02
N TYR A 59 -9.75 -3.35 -19.80
CA TYR A 59 -8.34 -3.17 -19.44
C TYR A 59 -7.75 -4.39 -18.70
N GLY A 60 -8.41 -5.55 -18.77
CA GLY A 60 -7.98 -6.77 -18.10
C GLY A 60 -8.30 -6.86 -16.61
N GLY A 61 -9.07 -5.92 -16.07
CA GLY A 61 -9.50 -5.93 -14.68
C GLY A 61 -10.64 -6.92 -14.41
N ALA A 62 -10.91 -7.20 -13.14
CA ALA A 62 -11.95 -8.11 -12.68
C ALA A 62 -13.37 -7.48 -12.75
N GLY A 63 -13.49 -6.16 -12.84
CA GLY A 63 -14.76 -5.42 -12.89
C GLY A 63 -15.51 -5.36 -11.55
N GLY A 64 -14.80 -5.54 -10.43
CA GLY A 64 -15.33 -5.36 -9.09
C GLY A 64 -15.46 -3.89 -8.68
N ASP A 65 -15.50 -3.64 -7.37
CA ASP A 65 -15.62 -2.31 -6.78
C ASP A 65 -14.53 -2.02 -5.74
N VAL A 66 -14.48 -0.79 -5.24
CA VAL A 66 -13.52 -0.36 -4.21
C VAL A 66 -13.73 -1.12 -2.89
N LEU A 67 -14.96 -1.54 -2.57
CA LEU A 67 -15.23 -2.33 -1.38
C LEU A 67 -14.62 -3.73 -1.51
N SER A 68 -14.71 -4.36 -2.68
CA SER A 68 -14.06 -5.65 -2.97
C SER A 68 -12.54 -5.54 -2.83
N TYR A 69 -11.94 -4.43 -3.27
CA TYR A 69 -10.51 -4.15 -3.06
C TYR A 69 -10.17 -4.00 -1.57
N ALA A 70 -10.96 -3.24 -0.82
CA ALA A 70 -10.76 -3.07 0.62
C ALA A 70 -10.83 -4.41 1.36
N MET A 71 -11.82 -5.26 1.05
CA MET A 71 -11.95 -6.61 1.61
C MET A 71 -10.78 -7.52 1.23
N CYS A 72 -10.24 -7.41 0.02
CA CYS A 72 -9.06 -8.18 -0.39
C CYS A 72 -7.85 -7.83 0.48
N VAL A 73 -7.56 -6.53 0.63
CA VAL A 73 -6.44 -6.05 1.44
C VAL A 73 -6.61 -6.46 2.91
N GLU A 74 -7.81 -6.36 3.45
CA GLU A 74 -8.14 -6.75 4.84
C GLU A 74 -7.91 -8.24 5.07
N GLU A 75 -8.48 -9.13 4.25
CA GLU A 75 -8.34 -10.58 4.41
C GLU A 75 -6.88 -11.05 4.24
N LEU A 76 -6.12 -10.46 3.31
CA LEU A 76 -4.68 -10.72 3.20
C LEU A 76 -3.91 -10.25 4.44
N ALA A 77 -4.25 -9.08 4.96
CA ALA A 77 -3.57 -8.46 6.10
C ALA A 77 -3.78 -9.24 7.41
N LYS A 78 -4.88 -9.96 7.56
CA LYS A 78 -5.12 -10.85 8.72
C LYS A 78 -4.01 -11.88 8.92
N VAL A 79 -3.41 -12.32 7.84
CA VAL A 79 -2.35 -13.34 7.88
C VAL A 79 -0.97 -12.80 7.53
N CYS A 80 -0.88 -11.77 6.68
CA CYS A 80 0.38 -11.21 6.21
C CYS A 80 0.25 -9.77 5.73
N GLY A 81 0.70 -8.80 6.53
CA GLY A 81 0.73 -7.38 6.17
C GLY A 81 1.56 -7.08 4.92
N THR A 82 2.64 -7.84 4.69
CA THR A 82 3.46 -7.78 3.48
C THR A 82 2.67 -8.03 2.20
N THR A 83 1.93 -9.14 2.13
CA THR A 83 1.15 -9.48 0.93
C THR A 83 0.04 -8.48 0.68
N ALA A 84 -0.58 -7.97 1.74
CA ALA A 84 -1.62 -6.95 1.65
C ALA A 84 -1.10 -5.63 1.05
N VAL A 85 0.07 -5.14 1.49
CA VAL A 85 0.63 -3.87 0.98
C VAL A 85 1.09 -3.99 -0.47
N ILE A 86 1.52 -5.16 -0.93
CA ILE A 86 1.89 -5.39 -2.33
C ILE A 86 0.69 -5.09 -3.24
N VAL A 87 -0.48 -5.66 -2.94
CA VAL A 87 -1.72 -5.43 -3.68
C VAL A 87 -2.18 -3.99 -3.54
N SER A 88 -2.11 -3.45 -2.32
CA SER A 88 -2.54 -2.08 -2.03
C SER A 88 -1.77 -1.05 -2.87
N ALA A 89 -0.45 -1.06 -2.80
CA ALA A 89 0.40 -0.10 -3.51
C ALA A 89 0.29 -0.27 -5.04
N HIS A 90 0.30 -1.51 -5.54
CA HIS A 90 0.13 -1.79 -6.95
C HIS A 90 -1.18 -1.22 -7.51
N THR A 91 -2.29 -1.50 -6.83
CA THR A 91 -3.63 -1.17 -7.31
C THR A 91 -3.93 0.31 -7.15
N SER A 92 -3.79 0.86 -5.94
CA SER A 92 -4.24 2.23 -5.62
C SER A 92 -3.22 3.30 -6.00
N LEU A 93 -1.92 2.99 -5.99
CA LEU A 93 -0.88 3.99 -6.20
C LEU A 93 -0.30 4.00 -7.62
N CYS A 94 -0.39 2.90 -8.38
CA CYS A 94 0.10 2.86 -9.76
C CYS A 94 -1.01 2.65 -10.79
N ALA A 95 -1.78 1.58 -10.71
CA ALA A 95 -2.81 1.30 -11.69
C ALA A 95 -3.96 2.33 -11.65
N ALA A 96 -4.41 2.74 -10.46
CA ALA A 96 -5.48 3.73 -10.30
C ALA A 96 -5.16 5.10 -10.92
N PRO A 97 -4.04 5.77 -10.63
CA PRO A 97 -3.75 7.06 -11.26
C PRO A 97 -3.63 6.96 -12.79
N ILE A 98 -3.12 5.84 -13.35
CA ILE A 98 -3.11 5.61 -14.79
C ILE A 98 -4.55 5.48 -15.32
N PHE A 99 -5.40 4.71 -14.65
CA PHE A 99 -6.81 4.56 -15.02
C PHE A 99 -7.57 5.88 -14.98
N GLU A 100 -7.35 6.70 -13.95
CA GLU A 100 -8.10 7.93 -13.71
C GLU A 100 -7.63 9.12 -14.56
N ASN A 101 -6.35 9.19 -14.89
CA ASN A 101 -5.74 10.37 -15.51
C ASN A 101 -5.05 10.09 -16.86
N GLY A 102 -4.90 8.83 -17.25
CA GLY A 102 -4.27 8.43 -18.50
C GLY A 102 -5.18 8.66 -19.72
N THR A 103 -4.55 8.85 -20.88
CA THR A 103 -5.25 8.76 -22.18
C THR A 103 -5.70 7.33 -22.44
N GLU A 104 -6.58 7.12 -23.41
CA GLU A 104 -7.01 5.75 -23.75
C GLU A 104 -5.82 4.88 -24.24
N GLU A 105 -4.88 5.50 -24.97
CA GLU A 105 -3.65 4.83 -25.42
C GLU A 105 -2.79 4.40 -24.22
N GLN A 106 -2.62 5.28 -23.22
CA GLN A 106 -1.89 4.94 -21.99
C GLN A 106 -2.59 3.85 -21.21
N LYS A 107 -3.92 3.92 -21.04
CA LYS A 107 -4.69 2.88 -20.35
C LYS A 107 -4.57 1.52 -21.04
N MET A 108 -4.75 1.49 -22.36
CA MET A 108 -4.64 0.26 -23.15
C MET A 108 -3.21 -0.31 -23.19
N LYS A 109 -2.18 0.55 -23.07
CA LYS A 109 -0.78 0.11 -23.01
C LYS A 109 -0.40 -0.49 -21.68
N TYR A 110 -0.81 0.12 -20.55
CA TYR A 110 -0.28 -0.21 -19.22
C TYR A 110 -1.21 -1.07 -18.36
N LEU A 111 -2.52 -0.80 -18.38
CA LEU A 111 -3.45 -1.46 -17.47
C LEU A 111 -3.58 -2.97 -17.69
N PRO A 112 -3.60 -3.52 -18.93
CA PRO A 112 -3.70 -4.96 -19.12
C PRO A 112 -2.58 -5.76 -18.45
N ASP A 113 -1.35 -5.32 -18.57
CA ASP A 113 -0.20 -5.98 -17.96
C ASP A 113 -0.20 -5.80 -16.43
N LEU A 114 -0.66 -4.64 -15.91
CA LEU A 114 -0.81 -4.41 -14.47
C LEU A 114 -1.98 -5.24 -13.90
N CYS A 115 -3.16 -5.19 -14.48
CA CYS A 115 -4.33 -5.91 -14.00
C CYS A 115 -4.15 -7.44 -14.04
N SER A 116 -3.41 -7.95 -15.03
CA SER A 116 -3.07 -9.38 -15.12
C SER A 116 -1.93 -9.79 -14.19
N GLY A 117 -1.29 -8.85 -13.49
CA GLY A 117 -0.13 -9.12 -12.63
C GLY A 117 1.15 -9.50 -13.39
N LYS A 118 1.17 -9.41 -14.71
CA LYS A 118 2.36 -9.62 -15.53
C LYS A 118 3.42 -8.56 -15.25
N LYS A 119 2.97 -7.33 -14.97
CA LYS A 119 3.80 -6.23 -14.48
C LYS A 119 3.32 -5.78 -13.11
N ILE A 120 4.26 -5.41 -12.25
CA ILE A 120 3.97 -4.82 -10.94
C ILE A 120 4.16 -3.31 -11.04
N GLY A 121 3.29 -2.57 -10.35
CA GLY A 121 3.31 -1.13 -10.31
C GLY A 121 3.83 -0.56 -8.99
N ALA A 122 4.47 0.62 -9.06
CA ALA A 122 4.93 1.39 -7.93
C ALA A 122 4.69 2.90 -8.12
N PHE A 123 4.84 3.68 -7.03
CA PHE A 123 4.55 5.11 -7.00
C PHE A 123 5.71 5.89 -6.38
N GLY A 124 6.30 6.77 -7.17
CA GLY A 124 7.45 7.60 -6.78
C GLY A 124 7.04 9.04 -6.45
N LEU A 125 6.69 9.31 -5.19
CA LEU A 125 6.39 10.66 -4.68
C LEU A 125 7.47 11.14 -3.71
N THR A 126 7.72 10.37 -2.65
CA THR A 126 8.54 10.74 -1.49
C THR A 126 10.01 10.91 -1.87
N GLU A 127 10.64 11.95 -1.35
CA GLU A 127 12.08 12.21 -1.45
C GLU A 127 12.71 12.36 -0.07
N PRO A 128 14.04 12.24 0.08
CA PRO A 128 14.70 12.39 1.38
C PRO A 128 14.36 13.70 2.10
N GLY A 129 14.15 14.79 1.36
CA GLY A 129 13.79 16.11 1.90
C GLY A 129 12.29 16.45 1.79
N ALA A 130 11.45 15.56 1.25
CA ALA A 130 10.05 15.83 0.95
C ALA A 130 9.15 14.61 1.23
N GLY A 131 8.88 14.39 2.51
CA GLY A 131 7.88 13.40 2.97
C GLY A 131 6.52 14.05 3.12
N THR A 132 6.19 14.54 4.31
CA THR A 132 4.92 15.26 4.58
C THR A 132 4.80 16.53 3.75
N ASP A 133 5.89 17.27 3.56
CA ASP A 133 5.96 18.39 2.61
C ASP A 133 6.23 17.90 1.18
N ALA A 134 5.26 17.23 0.59
CA ALA A 134 5.39 16.68 -0.76
C ALA A 134 5.56 17.73 -1.85
N GLN A 135 5.21 19.01 -1.60
CA GLN A 135 5.51 20.13 -2.53
C GLN A 135 6.98 20.54 -2.49
N GLY A 136 7.70 20.18 -1.43
CA GLY A 136 9.13 20.43 -1.27
C GLY A 136 10.04 19.64 -2.21
N GLN A 137 9.50 18.67 -2.97
CA GLN A 137 10.27 17.75 -3.83
C GLN A 137 11.24 18.48 -4.79
N GLN A 138 12.35 17.81 -5.10
CA GLN A 138 13.45 18.35 -5.90
C GLN A 138 13.67 17.62 -7.24
N THR A 139 13.20 16.39 -7.39
CA THR A 139 13.29 15.65 -8.65
C THR A 139 12.69 16.47 -9.78
N THR A 140 13.46 16.72 -10.84
CA THR A 140 13.07 17.54 -11.98
C THR A 140 12.73 16.70 -13.21
N ALA A 141 11.89 17.24 -14.09
CA ALA A 141 11.63 16.71 -15.41
C ALA A 141 11.66 17.89 -16.39
N VAL A 142 12.71 17.98 -17.19
CA VAL A 142 12.95 19.08 -18.12
C VAL A 142 12.77 18.58 -19.55
N LEU A 143 11.99 19.31 -20.37
CA LEU A 143 11.82 18.98 -21.77
C LEU A 143 13.16 19.14 -22.51
N ASP A 144 13.55 18.16 -23.31
CA ASP A 144 14.78 18.19 -24.10
C ASP A 144 14.70 19.22 -25.24
N GLU A 145 15.81 19.45 -25.95
CA GLU A 145 15.89 20.41 -27.06
C GLU A 145 14.99 20.00 -28.24
N SER A 146 14.73 18.71 -28.43
CA SER A 146 13.83 18.20 -29.46
C SER A 146 12.35 18.47 -29.16
N GLY A 147 12.01 18.67 -27.89
CA GLY A 147 10.63 18.82 -27.44
C GLY A 147 9.83 17.50 -27.43
N GLU A 148 10.50 16.35 -27.60
CA GLU A 148 9.86 15.04 -27.68
C GLU A 148 10.03 14.20 -26.40
N ASN A 149 11.03 14.52 -25.55
CA ASN A 149 11.31 13.77 -24.33
C ASN A 149 11.43 14.70 -23.12
N TYR A 150 11.11 14.17 -21.95
CA TYR A 150 11.49 14.74 -20.67
C TYR A 150 12.72 14.05 -20.12
N ILE A 151 13.67 14.81 -19.61
CA ILE A 151 14.87 14.34 -18.92
C ILE A 151 14.63 14.47 -17.42
N LEU A 152 14.51 13.33 -16.74
CA LEU A 152 14.32 13.28 -15.30
C LEU A 152 15.66 13.19 -14.58
N ASN A 153 15.81 14.00 -13.52
CA ASN A 153 16.98 14.00 -12.66
C ASN A 153 16.54 14.12 -11.19
N GLY A 154 17.09 13.23 -10.34
CA GLY A 154 16.79 13.20 -8.90
C GLY A 154 16.61 11.79 -8.35
N SER A 155 15.96 11.69 -7.19
CA SER A 155 15.67 10.39 -6.57
C SER A 155 14.39 10.40 -5.77
N LYS A 156 13.75 9.23 -5.66
CA LYS A 156 12.62 8.97 -4.77
C LYS A 156 13.01 7.91 -3.77
N CYS A 157 12.53 8.00 -2.53
CA CYS A 157 12.89 7.06 -1.48
C CYS A 157 11.66 6.35 -0.88
N PHE A 158 11.91 5.20 -0.27
CA PHE A 158 10.89 4.34 0.37
C PHE A 158 9.80 3.86 -0.57
N ILE A 159 10.15 3.50 -1.80
CA ILE A 159 9.17 3.13 -2.83
C ILE A 159 8.78 1.66 -2.68
N THR A 160 7.55 1.42 -2.25
CA THR A 160 6.93 0.09 -2.14
C THR A 160 6.84 -0.56 -3.52
N ASN A 161 7.13 -1.86 -3.60
CA ASN A 161 7.28 -2.65 -4.82
C ASN A 161 8.47 -2.22 -5.70
N GLY A 162 9.31 -1.28 -5.28
CA GLY A 162 10.31 -0.61 -6.13
C GLY A 162 11.26 -1.54 -6.86
N ASN A 163 11.82 -2.60 -6.21
CA ASN A 163 12.78 -3.51 -6.86
C ASN A 163 12.13 -4.56 -7.78
N VAL A 164 10.81 -4.70 -7.76
CA VAL A 164 10.07 -5.70 -8.55
C VAL A 164 9.10 -5.07 -9.53
N ALA A 165 8.85 -3.78 -9.41
CA ALA A 165 7.98 -3.05 -10.31
C ALA A 165 8.69 -2.81 -11.65
N SER A 166 7.90 -2.86 -12.72
CA SER A 166 8.32 -2.48 -14.07
C SER A 166 7.54 -1.30 -14.64
N THR A 167 6.57 -0.79 -13.87
CA THR A 167 5.81 0.42 -14.23
C THR A 167 5.70 1.31 -12.99
N PHE A 168 6.07 2.56 -13.14
CA PHE A 168 6.10 3.53 -12.04
C PHE A 168 5.30 4.77 -12.41
N VAL A 169 4.48 5.27 -11.49
CA VAL A 169 3.96 6.64 -11.59
C VAL A 169 4.85 7.54 -10.75
N VAL A 170 5.55 8.46 -11.40
CA VAL A 170 6.57 9.33 -10.77
C VAL A 170 6.13 10.78 -10.83
N ILE A 171 6.24 11.48 -9.72
CA ILE A 171 5.90 12.89 -9.59
C ILE A 171 7.20 13.72 -9.66
N ALA A 172 7.27 14.72 -10.53
CA ALA A 172 8.47 15.54 -10.72
C ALA A 172 8.15 17.00 -11.01
N VAL A 173 9.12 17.88 -10.76
CA VAL A 173 9.03 19.32 -11.00
C VAL A 173 9.34 19.62 -12.48
N THR A 174 8.36 20.18 -13.20
CA THR A 174 8.49 20.55 -14.62
C THR A 174 8.77 22.02 -14.85
N GLY A 175 8.79 22.83 -13.80
CA GLY A 175 9.02 24.27 -13.93
C GLY A 175 8.60 25.06 -12.71
N LYS A 176 8.30 26.32 -12.96
CA LYS A 176 7.75 27.25 -11.95
C LYS A 176 6.45 27.86 -12.47
N THR A 177 5.52 28.06 -11.57
CA THR A 177 4.25 28.74 -11.82
C THR A 177 4.03 29.83 -10.77
N VAL A 178 2.98 30.61 -10.90
CA VAL A 178 2.65 31.67 -9.96
C VAL A 178 1.26 31.42 -9.40
N ASP A 179 1.11 31.46 -8.08
CA ASP A 179 -0.19 31.30 -7.42
C ASP A 179 -1.07 32.57 -7.62
N LYS A 180 -2.34 32.47 -7.19
CA LYS A 180 -3.30 33.58 -7.24
C LYS A 180 -2.87 34.84 -6.47
N ARG A 181 -1.84 34.73 -5.62
CA ARG A 181 -1.26 35.82 -4.80
C ARG A 181 0.07 36.32 -5.34
N GLY A 182 0.48 35.88 -6.57
CA GLY A 182 1.73 36.27 -7.21
C GLY A 182 2.99 35.59 -6.65
N ARG A 183 2.88 34.55 -5.81
CA ARG A 183 4.04 33.84 -5.26
C ARG A 183 4.49 32.75 -6.22
N SER A 184 5.82 32.66 -6.43
CA SER A 184 6.42 31.58 -7.21
C SER A 184 6.20 30.23 -6.53
N MET A 185 5.70 29.25 -7.27
CA MET A 185 5.49 27.87 -6.85
C MET A 185 6.13 26.92 -7.85
N LYS A 186 6.46 25.70 -7.41
CA LYS A 186 6.90 24.62 -8.31
C LYS A 186 5.71 24.18 -9.18
N GLU A 187 5.94 24.05 -10.47
CA GLU A 187 5.03 23.36 -11.38
C GLU A 187 5.39 21.87 -11.34
N ILE A 188 4.44 21.03 -10.95
CA ILE A 188 4.66 19.60 -10.67
C ILE A 188 3.79 18.78 -11.60
N SER A 189 4.38 17.81 -12.30
CA SER A 189 3.70 16.91 -13.22
C SER A 189 3.90 15.45 -12.83
N ALA A 190 3.10 14.56 -13.41
CA ALA A 190 3.17 13.12 -13.21
C ALA A 190 3.61 12.43 -14.50
N PHE A 191 4.39 11.37 -14.38
CA PHE A 191 4.94 10.61 -15.50
C PHE A 191 4.79 9.12 -15.28
N ILE A 192 4.60 8.37 -16.36
CA ILE A 192 4.73 6.91 -16.37
C ILE A 192 6.17 6.58 -16.75
N VAL A 193 6.90 5.94 -15.85
CA VAL A 193 8.28 5.49 -16.04
C VAL A 193 8.29 3.96 -16.13
N GLU A 194 9.11 3.42 -17.01
CA GLU A 194 9.33 1.98 -17.16
C GLU A 194 10.73 1.63 -16.62
N ASP A 195 10.91 0.42 -16.09
CA ASP A 195 12.18 -0.06 -15.56
C ASP A 195 13.30 -0.14 -16.62
N THR A 196 12.93 -0.12 -17.88
CA THR A 196 13.83 -0.16 -19.05
C THR A 196 14.22 1.23 -19.56
N ASP A 197 13.72 2.32 -18.98
CA ASP A 197 14.02 3.66 -19.44
C ASP A 197 15.50 4.01 -19.22
N PRO A 198 16.20 4.55 -20.25
CA PRO A 198 17.59 4.94 -20.11
C PRO A 198 17.79 5.96 -18.98
N GLY A 199 18.77 5.75 -18.12
CA GLY A 199 19.04 6.63 -16.98
C GLY A 199 18.17 6.38 -15.74
N PHE A 200 17.28 5.37 -15.77
CA PHE A 200 16.55 4.90 -14.60
C PHE A 200 17.28 3.74 -13.91
N SER A 201 17.33 3.76 -12.60
CA SER A 201 17.81 2.63 -11.80
C SER A 201 17.12 2.55 -10.45
N GLN A 202 17.17 1.35 -9.85
CA GLN A 202 16.60 1.04 -8.56
C GLN A 202 17.70 0.89 -7.53
N GLY A 203 17.50 1.47 -6.34
CA GLY A 203 18.41 1.36 -5.22
C GLY A 203 18.37 -0.01 -4.54
N LYS A 204 19.13 -0.14 -3.46
CA LYS A 204 19.15 -1.35 -2.64
C LYS A 204 17.82 -1.53 -1.89
N HIS A 205 17.48 -2.78 -1.63
CA HIS A 205 16.35 -3.13 -0.77
C HIS A 205 16.57 -2.59 0.65
N GLU A 206 15.57 -1.90 1.19
CA GLU A 206 15.60 -1.32 2.53
C GLU A 206 15.32 -2.38 3.60
N LYS A 207 16.19 -2.44 4.62
CA LYS A 207 15.95 -3.26 5.82
C LYS A 207 14.94 -2.58 6.72
N LYS A 208 13.82 -3.26 6.97
CA LYS A 208 12.68 -2.67 7.66
C LYS A 208 12.34 -3.39 8.97
N MET A 209 11.69 -2.67 9.88
CA MET A 209 11.17 -3.21 11.12
C MET A 209 10.06 -4.24 10.87
N GLY A 210 9.10 -3.94 9.98
CA GLY A 210 7.95 -4.76 9.60
C GLY A 210 7.74 -4.75 8.10
N ILE A 211 6.74 -5.52 7.63
CA ILE A 211 6.48 -5.78 6.21
C ILE A 211 7.77 -6.10 5.44
N ARG A 212 8.61 -6.93 6.04
CA ARG A 212 10.00 -7.09 5.62
C ARG A 212 10.14 -7.70 4.24
N GLY A 213 9.22 -8.56 3.84
CA GLY A 213 9.18 -9.13 2.50
C GLY A 213 8.59 -8.22 1.43
N SER A 214 8.07 -7.03 1.77
CA SER A 214 7.71 -6.03 0.77
C SER A 214 8.96 -5.39 0.21
N SER A 215 9.13 -5.43 -1.11
CA SER A 215 10.24 -4.76 -1.78
C SER A 215 10.09 -3.23 -1.61
N THR A 216 11.07 -2.61 -1.00
CA THR A 216 11.11 -1.16 -0.78
C THR A 216 12.50 -0.66 -1.12
N CYS A 217 12.63 0.32 -2.00
CA CYS A 217 13.93 0.88 -2.40
C CYS A 217 13.80 2.35 -2.81
N ASP A 218 14.94 2.94 -3.15
CA ASP A 218 14.99 4.22 -3.84
C ASP A 218 14.81 4.02 -5.35
N LEU A 219 14.25 5.03 -6.03
CA LEU A 219 14.30 5.17 -7.47
C LEU A 219 15.28 6.29 -7.80
N ILE A 220 16.20 6.04 -8.73
CA ILE A 220 17.27 6.96 -9.09
C ILE A 220 17.11 7.33 -10.57
N PHE A 221 17.17 8.62 -10.86
CA PHE A 221 17.05 9.20 -12.19
C PHE A 221 18.30 10.00 -12.49
N GLU A 222 19.11 9.55 -13.45
CA GLU A 222 20.34 10.20 -13.92
C GLU A 222 20.22 10.41 -15.43
N ASP A 223 19.82 11.62 -15.82
CA ASP A 223 19.45 11.94 -17.20
C ASP A 223 18.44 10.94 -17.80
N CYS A 224 17.47 10.54 -17.00
CA CYS A 224 16.50 9.54 -17.39
C CYS A 224 15.54 10.06 -18.47
N VAL A 225 15.54 9.41 -19.62
CA VAL A 225 14.80 9.86 -20.83
C VAL A 225 13.41 9.26 -20.84
N ILE A 226 12.39 10.10 -20.75
CA ILE A 226 10.98 9.71 -20.78
C ILE A 226 10.29 10.37 -21.98
N PRO A 227 9.69 9.58 -22.90
CA PRO A 227 8.89 10.12 -23.99
C PRO A 227 7.77 11.03 -23.48
N LYS A 228 7.53 12.14 -24.19
CA LYS A 228 6.56 13.18 -23.81
C LYS A 228 5.13 12.66 -23.67
N ASP A 229 4.76 11.66 -24.43
CA ASP A 229 3.46 11.00 -24.40
C ASP A 229 3.22 10.17 -23.13
N ARG A 230 4.26 9.99 -22.29
CA ARG A 230 4.15 9.34 -20.99
C ARG A 230 3.86 10.30 -19.82
N MET A 231 3.67 11.59 -20.08
CA MET A 231 3.10 12.50 -19.09
C MET A 231 1.68 12.04 -18.75
N LEU A 232 1.40 11.86 -17.46
CA LEU A 232 0.10 11.45 -16.96
C LEU A 232 -0.74 12.70 -16.63
N GLY A 233 -1.90 12.82 -17.25
CA GLY A 233 -2.73 14.02 -17.16
C GLY A 233 -2.11 15.22 -17.87
N LYS A 234 -2.29 16.43 -17.33
CA LYS A 234 -1.75 17.67 -17.92
C LYS A 234 -0.54 18.17 -17.14
N LYS A 235 0.33 18.90 -17.82
CA LYS A 235 1.46 19.59 -17.22
C LYS A 235 0.98 20.48 -16.07
N GLY A 236 1.64 20.39 -14.91
CA GLY A 236 1.28 21.14 -13.71
C GLY A 236 0.19 20.49 -12.82
N GLU A 237 -0.45 19.40 -13.26
CA GLU A 237 -1.47 18.70 -12.46
C GLU A 237 -0.92 17.56 -11.56
N GLY A 238 0.38 17.29 -11.61
CA GLY A 238 0.99 16.14 -10.91
C GLY A 238 0.77 16.13 -9.40
N PHE A 239 0.79 17.30 -8.75
CA PHE A 239 0.51 17.37 -7.32
C PHE A 239 -0.95 17.03 -6.99
N LYS A 240 -1.89 17.49 -7.82
CA LYS A 240 -3.32 17.16 -7.69
C LYS A 240 -3.56 15.66 -7.91
N ILE A 241 -2.90 15.08 -8.93
CA ILE A 241 -2.94 13.64 -9.19
C ILE A 241 -2.41 12.88 -7.97
N ALA A 242 -1.25 13.27 -7.43
CA ALA A 242 -0.66 12.64 -6.25
C ALA A 242 -1.59 12.66 -5.03
N MET A 243 -2.20 13.80 -4.72
CA MET A 243 -3.13 13.90 -3.58
C MET A 243 -4.36 13.01 -3.76
N LYS A 244 -4.94 12.98 -4.96
CA LYS A 244 -6.08 12.10 -5.27
C LYS A 244 -5.70 10.62 -5.21
N THR A 245 -4.51 10.26 -5.66
CA THR A 245 -3.95 8.91 -5.56
C THR A 245 -3.84 8.47 -4.10
N LEU A 246 -3.33 9.34 -3.23
CA LEU A 246 -3.21 9.06 -1.80
C LEU A 246 -4.59 8.93 -1.12
N ASP A 247 -5.63 9.64 -1.57
CA ASP A 247 -6.99 9.47 -1.02
C ASP A 247 -7.51 8.03 -1.25
N GLY A 248 -7.26 7.46 -2.44
CA GLY A 248 -7.56 6.06 -2.74
C GLY A 248 -6.69 5.07 -1.94
N GLY A 249 -5.40 5.37 -1.81
CA GLY A 249 -4.43 4.57 -1.06
C GLY A 249 -4.79 4.45 0.43
N ARG A 250 -5.28 5.52 1.04
CA ARG A 250 -5.72 5.53 2.46
C ARG A 250 -6.79 4.49 2.77
N ILE A 251 -7.68 4.17 1.82
CA ILE A 251 -8.68 3.09 1.99
C ILE A 251 -7.96 1.75 2.12
N GLY A 252 -6.99 1.47 1.25
CA GLY A 252 -6.19 0.23 1.31
C GLY A 252 -5.41 0.11 2.62
N ILE A 253 -4.78 1.20 3.07
CA ILE A 253 -4.00 1.18 4.32
C ILE A 253 -4.90 1.05 5.56
N ALA A 254 -6.07 1.67 5.57
CA ALA A 254 -7.05 1.47 6.64
C ALA A 254 -7.51 0.00 6.71
N SER A 255 -7.77 -0.62 5.56
CA SER A 255 -8.11 -2.05 5.47
C SER A 255 -6.97 -2.95 5.91
N GLN A 256 -5.72 -2.62 5.55
CA GLN A 256 -4.54 -3.34 6.02
C GLN A 256 -4.39 -3.25 7.54
N ALA A 257 -4.55 -2.06 8.10
CA ALA A 257 -4.46 -1.85 9.55
C ALA A 257 -5.55 -2.63 10.30
N LEU A 258 -6.77 -2.62 9.78
CA LEU A 258 -7.90 -3.38 10.32
C LEU A 258 -7.60 -4.89 10.27
N GLY A 259 -7.20 -5.42 9.12
CA GLY A 259 -6.88 -6.84 8.95
C GLY A 259 -5.77 -7.31 9.89
N ILE A 260 -4.66 -6.57 10.02
CA ILE A 260 -3.60 -6.91 10.99
C ILE A 260 -4.15 -6.96 12.42
N GLY A 261 -5.00 -5.99 12.79
CA GLY A 261 -5.65 -5.95 14.09
C GLY A 261 -6.57 -7.16 14.34
N GLU A 262 -7.40 -7.51 13.37
CA GLU A 262 -8.29 -8.69 13.42
C GLU A 262 -7.51 -9.99 13.55
N GLY A 263 -6.49 -10.19 12.71
CA GLY A 263 -5.62 -11.37 12.79
C GLY A 263 -4.95 -11.51 14.16
N ALA A 264 -4.47 -10.39 14.72
CA ALA A 264 -3.88 -10.39 16.06
C ALA A 264 -4.90 -10.76 17.17
N VAL A 265 -6.15 -10.29 17.03
CA VAL A 265 -7.24 -10.66 17.97
C VAL A 265 -7.59 -12.15 17.84
N GLU A 266 -7.71 -12.66 16.62
CA GLU A 266 -8.00 -14.07 16.37
C GLU A 266 -6.93 -14.99 16.97
N GLU A 267 -5.65 -14.69 16.76
CA GLU A 267 -4.54 -15.46 17.37
C GLU A 267 -4.55 -15.35 18.90
N ALA A 268 -4.83 -14.19 19.47
CA ALA A 268 -4.97 -14.04 20.92
C ALA A 268 -6.14 -14.86 21.47
N ILE A 269 -7.29 -14.85 20.81
CA ILE A 269 -8.46 -15.68 21.22
C ILE A 269 -8.10 -17.16 21.18
N LYS A 270 -7.44 -17.64 20.12
CA LYS A 270 -7.01 -19.02 19.98
C LYS A 270 -6.06 -19.42 21.12
N TYR A 271 -5.00 -18.63 21.32
CA TYR A 271 -4.03 -18.88 22.38
C TYR A 271 -4.66 -18.94 23.77
N THR A 272 -5.57 -18.01 24.09
CA THR A 272 -6.22 -17.98 25.42
C THR A 272 -7.10 -19.20 25.69
N LYS A 273 -7.65 -19.84 24.66
CA LYS A 273 -8.45 -21.08 24.75
C LYS A 273 -7.59 -22.32 24.95
N GLU A 274 -6.32 -22.27 24.60
CA GLU A 274 -5.40 -23.41 24.68
C GLU A 274 -4.51 -23.33 25.92
N ARG A 275 -3.98 -22.15 26.24
CA ARG A 275 -3.03 -21.95 27.34
C ARG A 275 -3.69 -22.17 28.72
N VAL A 276 -3.08 -23.03 29.52
CA VAL A 276 -3.52 -23.33 30.91
C VAL A 276 -2.53 -22.73 31.92
N GLN A 277 -3.03 -21.97 32.88
CA GLN A 277 -2.30 -21.43 34.01
C GLN A 277 -3.20 -21.50 35.26
N PHE A 278 -2.62 -21.75 36.44
CA PHE A 278 -3.37 -21.90 37.71
C PHE A 278 -4.52 -22.93 37.62
N GLY A 279 -4.29 -24.02 36.87
CA GLY A 279 -5.26 -25.11 36.73
C GLY A 279 -6.45 -24.84 35.80
N LYS A 280 -6.50 -23.73 35.10
CA LYS A 280 -7.58 -23.40 34.17
C LYS A 280 -7.07 -22.64 32.92
N ARG A 281 -7.86 -22.66 31.85
CA ARG A 281 -7.53 -21.92 30.63
C ARG A 281 -7.50 -20.38 30.91
N ILE A 282 -6.55 -19.68 30.33
CA ILE A 282 -6.43 -18.25 30.60
C ILE A 282 -7.64 -17.45 30.09
N SER A 283 -8.42 -17.96 29.11
CA SER A 283 -9.70 -17.41 28.68
C SER A 283 -10.77 -17.38 29.78
N GLN A 284 -10.60 -18.13 30.88
CA GLN A 284 -11.52 -18.16 32.03
C GLN A 284 -11.24 -17.08 33.08
N PHE A 285 -10.14 -16.33 32.91
CA PHE A 285 -9.85 -15.18 33.78
C PHE A 285 -10.57 -13.94 33.30
N GLN A 286 -11.29 -13.27 34.19
CA GLN A 286 -12.09 -12.09 33.88
C GLN A 286 -11.28 -10.97 33.21
N ASN A 287 -10.06 -10.72 33.68
CA ASN A 287 -9.17 -9.72 33.07
C ASN A 287 -8.84 -10.06 31.60
N THR A 288 -8.60 -11.32 31.27
CA THR A 288 -8.37 -11.77 29.88
C THR A 288 -9.62 -11.55 29.03
N GLN A 289 -10.80 -11.87 29.54
CA GLN A 289 -12.08 -11.65 28.87
C GLN A 289 -12.30 -10.17 28.59
N PHE A 290 -12.03 -9.29 29.56
CA PHE A 290 -12.15 -7.84 29.38
C PHE A 290 -11.17 -7.31 28.33
N GLN A 291 -9.91 -7.77 28.34
CA GLN A 291 -8.94 -7.36 27.32
C GLN A 291 -9.38 -7.78 25.93
N LEU A 292 -9.87 -9.01 25.72
CA LEU A 292 -10.37 -9.48 24.44
C LEU A 292 -11.61 -8.71 23.99
N ALA A 293 -12.56 -8.43 24.90
CA ALA A 293 -13.72 -7.61 24.61
C ALA A 293 -13.34 -6.17 24.21
N ASP A 294 -12.40 -5.57 24.93
CA ASP A 294 -11.86 -4.24 24.60
C ASP A 294 -11.17 -4.23 23.23
N MET A 295 -10.35 -5.25 22.90
CA MET A 295 -9.70 -5.37 21.62
C MET A 295 -10.73 -5.47 20.50
N HIS A 296 -11.74 -6.32 20.65
CA HIS A 296 -12.80 -6.50 19.67
C HIS A 296 -13.66 -5.23 19.50
N THR A 297 -13.99 -4.53 20.58
CA THR A 297 -14.77 -3.29 20.53
C THR A 297 -13.98 -2.14 19.93
N ARG A 298 -12.67 -2.13 20.11
CA ARG A 298 -11.78 -1.05 19.70
C ARG A 298 -10.94 -1.40 18.50
N MET A 299 -11.39 -2.24 17.59
CA MET A 299 -10.64 -2.54 16.35
C MET A 299 -10.32 -1.29 15.49
N GLU A 300 -10.61 -0.11 16.04
CA GLU A 300 -10.26 1.20 15.48
C GLU A 300 -8.75 1.52 15.44
N ALA A 301 -7.90 0.72 16.12
CA ALA A 301 -6.45 0.93 16.09
C ALA A 301 -5.72 -0.41 16.06
N ALA A 302 -5.40 -0.90 14.87
CA ALA A 302 -4.63 -2.13 14.62
C ALA A 302 -3.39 -2.27 15.52
N ASN A 303 -2.64 -1.20 15.71
CA ASN A 303 -1.45 -1.18 16.57
C ASN A 303 -1.73 -1.56 18.03
N ARG A 304 -2.83 -1.09 18.60
CA ARG A 304 -3.19 -1.43 20.00
C ARG A 304 -3.59 -2.88 20.14
N CYS A 305 -4.25 -3.45 19.14
CA CYS A 305 -4.64 -4.87 19.13
C CYS A 305 -3.42 -5.76 19.01
N ALA A 306 -2.51 -5.50 18.09
CA ALA A 306 -1.29 -6.26 17.89
C ALA A 306 -0.36 -6.20 19.13
N TYR A 307 -0.19 -5.03 19.75
CA TYR A 307 0.56 -4.86 21.00
C TYR A 307 -0.07 -5.70 22.15
N LYS A 308 -1.38 -5.62 22.32
CA LYS A 308 -2.09 -6.39 23.36
C LYS A 308 -2.04 -7.89 23.10
N ALA A 309 -2.07 -8.33 21.84
CA ALA A 309 -1.91 -9.73 21.46
C ALA A 309 -0.55 -10.27 21.93
N VAL A 310 0.54 -9.56 21.70
CA VAL A 310 1.88 -9.89 22.22
C VAL A 310 1.84 -10.02 23.76
N GLN A 311 1.22 -9.03 24.45
CA GLN A 311 1.13 -9.02 25.90
C GLN A 311 0.34 -10.23 26.44
N ILE A 312 -0.76 -10.63 25.80
CA ILE A 312 -1.58 -11.79 26.19
C ILE A 312 -0.81 -13.11 26.04
N HIS A 313 0.02 -13.22 24.99
CA HIS A 313 0.88 -14.39 24.78
C HIS A 313 2.06 -14.45 25.77
N GLY A 314 2.37 -13.35 26.48
CA GLY A 314 3.48 -13.28 27.41
C GLY A 314 4.82 -13.50 26.71
N GLY A 315 5.75 -14.27 27.29
CA GLY A 315 7.05 -14.55 26.70
C GLY A 315 6.98 -15.18 25.30
N TYR A 316 6.01 -16.02 25.05
CA TYR A 316 5.79 -16.62 23.72
C TYR A 316 5.37 -15.59 22.68
N GLY A 317 4.68 -14.52 23.05
CA GLY A 317 4.35 -13.43 22.13
C GLY A 317 5.54 -12.58 21.70
N TYR A 318 6.65 -12.66 22.42
CA TYR A 318 7.89 -11.95 22.11
C TYR A 318 8.87 -12.78 21.27
N THR A 319 8.55 -14.04 21.04
CA THR A 319 9.32 -14.97 20.21
C THR A 319 8.64 -15.15 18.85
N ARG A 320 9.37 -15.67 17.85
CA ARG A 320 8.84 -15.94 16.50
C ARG A 320 7.99 -17.21 16.40
N GLU A 321 7.71 -17.85 17.52
CA GLU A 321 6.89 -19.07 17.61
C GLU A 321 5.41 -18.79 17.28
N TYR A 322 4.96 -17.55 17.56
CA TYR A 322 3.61 -17.07 17.24
C TYR A 322 3.68 -15.83 16.34
N PRO A 323 2.70 -15.61 15.45
CA PRO A 323 2.74 -14.53 14.46
C PRO A 323 2.55 -13.13 15.04
N VAL A 324 2.15 -13.01 16.31
CA VAL A 324 1.75 -11.73 16.93
C VAL A 324 2.88 -10.72 17.05
N GLU A 325 4.14 -11.14 17.20
CA GLU A 325 5.29 -10.24 17.20
C GLU A 325 5.50 -9.59 15.82
N ARG A 326 5.35 -10.38 14.74
CA ARG A 326 5.40 -9.89 13.36
C ARG A 326 4.25 -8.92 13.08
N MET A 327 3.02 -9.29 13.46
CA MET A 327 1.85 -8.43 13.33
C MET A 327 2.03 -7.08 14.03
N MET A 328 2.69 -7.05 15.19
CA MET A 328 3.01 -5.81 15.91
C MET A 328 4.02 -4.95 15.13
N ARG A 329 5.05 -5.55 14.54
CA ARG A 329 6.04 -4.84 13.71
C ARG A 329 5.40 -4.30 12.42
N ASP A 330 4.58 -5.12 11.76
CA ASP A 330 3.87 -4.76 10.54
C ASP A 330 2.85 -3.64 10.79
N ALA A 331 2.14 -3.68 11.91
CA ALA A 331 1.15 -2.66 12.25
C ALA A 331 1.77 -1.27 12.42
N LYS A 332 3.04 -1.15 12.82
CA LYS A 332 3.67 0.15 13.04
C LYS A 332 3.73 1.02 11.80
N ILE A 333 3.92 0.44 10.62
CA ILE A 333 4.03 1.22 9.40
C ILE A 333 2.71 1.91 9.03
N THR A 334 1.56 1.38 9.43
CA THR A 334 0.24 1.96 9.13
C THR A 334 -0.01 3.33 9.78
N GLU A 335 0.81 3.70 10.77
CA GLU A 335 0.82 5.04 11.37
C GLU A 335 1.68 6.06 10.62
N ILE A 336 2.49 5.61 9.66
CA ILE A 336 3.57 6.41 9.06
C ILE A 336 3.31 6.70 7.60
N TYR A 337 3.11 5.66 6.77
CA TYR A 337 3.01 5.83 5.32
C TYR A 337 1.64 6.33 4.85
N GLU A 338 1.60 6.83 3.61
CA GLU A 338 0.43 7.50 3.00
C GLU A 338 -0.10 8.70 3.81
N GLY A 339 0.76 9.30 4.61
CA GLY A 339 0.48 10.40 5.52
C GLY A 339 0.42 9.94 6.97
N THR A 340 1.30 10.49 7.82
CA THR A 340 1.37 10.10 9.23
C THR A 340 0.03 10.32 9.95
N SER A 341 -0.16 9.70 11.12
CA SER A 341 -1.37 9.89 11.94
C SER A 341 -1.70 11.36 12.19
N GLU A 342 -0.68 12.23 12.28
CA GLU A 342 -0.84 13.68 12.39
C GLU A 342 -1.42 14.28 11.10
N VAL A 343 -0.92 13.87 9.95
CA VAL A 343 -1.43 14.30 8.63
C VAL A 343 -2.89 13.86 8.47
N GLN A 344 -3.24 12.63 8.86
CA GLN A 344 -4.63 12.16 8.80
C GLN A 344 -5.56 13.00 9.67
N ARG A 345 -5.12 13.39 10.89
CA ARG A 345 -5.90 14.32 11.75
C ARG A 345 -6.09 15.69 11.09
N MET A 346 -5.08 16.21 10.39
CA MET A 346 -5.20 17.47 9.62
C MET A 346 -6.22 17.34 8.48
N VAL A 347 -6.20 16.22 7.74
CA VAL A 347 -7.16 15.95 6.66
C VAL A 347 -8.59 15.89 7.24
N ILE A 348 -8.80 15.11 8.30
CA ILE A 348 -10.11 14.98 8.98
C ILE A 348 -10.59 16.35 9.47
N SER A 349 -9.76 17.11 10.19
CA SER A 349 -10.13 18.43 10.72
C SER A 349 -10.52 19.40 9.61
N SER A 350 -9.83 19.35 8.47
CA SER A 350 -10.15 20.17 7.30
C SER A 350 -11.53 19.83 6.73
N HIS A 351 -11.90 18.56 6.67
CA HIS A 351 -13.22 18.11 6.20
C HIS A 351 -14.35 18.48 7.19
N LEU A 352 -14.04 18.55 8.49
CA LEU A 352 -14.97 19.02 9.52
C LEU A 352 -15.10 20.55 9.57
N GLY A 353 -14.37 21.28 8.71
CA GLY A 353 -14.38 22.75 8.70
C GLY A 353 -13.65 23.38 9.90
N VAL A 354 -12.92 22.61 10.69
CA VAL A 354 -12.10 23.07 11.79
C VAL A 354 -10.71 23.39 11.25
N LYS A 355 -10.36 24.67 11.25
CA LYS A 355 -9.04 25.16 10.83
C LYS A 355 -8.26 25.65 12.03
#